data_ce7e3a3917a16edfdfe3abb09b17fa14
#
_entry.id   ce7e3a3917a16edfdfe3abb09b17fa14
#
_cell.length_a   1.000
_cell.length_b   1.000
_cell.length_c   1.000
_cell.angle_alpha   90.00
_cell.angle_beta   90.00
_cell.angle_gamma   90.00
#
_symmetry.space_group_name_H-M   'P 1'
#
loop_
_entity.id
_entity.type
_entity.pdbx_description
1 polymer ?
#
loop_
_entity_poly.entity_id
_entity_poly.type
_entity_poly.pdbx_seq_one_letter_code
_entity_poly.pdbx_strand_id
1 'polypeptide(L)'
;MEIIRITEDRDRKFVPQYSLDDIYISPFSEKRVYNSETGKAEYIPLERNQNPTGVKVLDDFIRYISENSNFSRKAFCNRHGIVSSDLTALCRILTGMNAEELYYAIRLRLINDLLRYTNLTPTEVAKRSGANTHQNLCLIIRSEYGCSPRTRRLRIQSKGDAGRDRV
;
A
#
# COMPACT_ATOMS: atom_id res chain seq x y z
N MET A 1 -41.44 0.76 -30.42
CA MET A 1 -40.05 1.04 -30.07
C MET A 1 -40.06 1.58 -28.62
N GLU A 2 -39.86 0.69 -27.66
CA GLU A 2 -39.83 1.05 -26.24
C GLU A 2 -38.54 1.74 -25.94
N ILE A 3 -38.62 2.99 -25.49
CA ILE A 3 -37.46 3.73 -24.94
C ILE A 3 -37.23 3.17 -23.55
N ILE A 4 -36.22 2.32 -23.40
CA ILE A 4 -35.77 1.87 -22.10
C ILE A 4 -35.23 3.11 -21.36
N ARG A 5 -35.99 3.59 -20.39
CA ARG A 5 -35.55 4.66 -19.48
C ARG A 5 -34.51 4.10 -18.54
N ILE A 6 -33.25 4.44 -18.78
CA ILE A 6 -32.13 4.20 -17.84
C ILE A 6 -32.24 5.21 -16.70
N THR A 7 -33.28 5.15 -15.88
CA THR A 7 -33.48 6.12 -14.78
C THR A 7 -33.60 5.48 -13.40
N GLU A 8 -33.40 4.19 -13.25
CA GLU A 8 -33.62 3.54 -11.94
C GLU A 8 -32.38 3.02 -11.21
N ASP A 9 -31.16 3.37 -11.64
CA ASP A 9 -29.94 2.83 -11.02
C ASP A 9 -29.01 3.89 -10.41
N ARG A 10 -29.55 5.07 -10.05
CA ARG A 10 -28.76 6.13 -9.38
C ARG A 10 -28.34 5.77 -7.95
N ASP A 11 -28.93 4.76 -7.35
CA ASP A 11 -28.67 4.34 -5.97
C ASP A 11 -27.81 3.08 -5.85
N ARG A 12 -27.41 2.44 -6.94
CA ARG A 12 -26.40 1.37 -6.87
C ARG A 12 -25.07 1.98 -6.50
N LYS A 13 -24.70 1.85 -5.23
CA LYS A 13 -23.34 2.16 -4.79
C LYS A 13 -22.38 1.31 -5.63
N PHE A 14 -21.49 1.99 -6.35
CA PHE A 14 -20.41 1.31 -7.06
C PHE A 14 -19.60 0.51 -6.05
N VAL A 15 -19.54 -0.80 -6.22
CA VAL A 15 -18.72 -1.70 -5.40
C VAL A 15 -17.49 -2.04 -6.23
N PRO A 16 -16.29 -1.61 -5.82
CA PRO A 16 -15.07 -1.95 -6.53
C PRO A 16 -14.85 -3.47 -6.50
N GLN A 17 -14.26 -4.01 -7.56
CA GLN A 17 -13.97 -5.44 -7.67
C GLN A 17 -12.91 -5.88 -6.67
N TYR A 18 -11.95 -5.02 -6.38
CA TYR A 18 -10.83 -5.29 -5.47
C TYR A 18 -10.75 -4.22 -4.38
N SER A 19 -10.57 -4.65 -3.14
CA SER A 19 -10.20 -3.79 -2.03
C SER A 19 -8.68 -3.56 -2.00
N LEU A 20 -8.22 -2.60 -1.20
CA LEU A 20 -6.79 -2.38 -1.00
C LEU A 20 -6.10 -3.63 -0.40
N ASP A 21 -6.80 -4.36 0.48
CA ASP A 21 -6.26 -5.57 1.11
C ASP A 21 -6.05 -6.71 0.10
N ASP A 22 -6.89 -6.77 -0.95
CA ASP A 22 -6.75 -7.77 -2.01
C ASP A 22 -5.55 -7.50 -2.93
N ILE A 23 -5.20 -6.23 -3.13
CA ILE A 23 -4.22 -5.83 -4.15
C ILE A 23 -2.87 -5.41 -3.60
N TYR A 24 -2.78 -5.10 -2.31
CA TYR A 24 -1.51 -4.67 -1.72
C TYR A 24 -0.49 -5.81 -1.67
N ILE A 25 0.72 -5.53 -2.15
CA ILE A 25 1.84 -6.46 -2.11
C ILE A 25 2.83 -5.96 -1.05
N SER A 26 2.87 -6.63 0.10
CA SER A 26 3.86 -6.32 1.13
C SER A 26 5.28 -6.66 0.64
N PRO A 27 6.29 -5.82 0.91
CA PRO A 27 7.68 -6.16 0.65
C PRO A 27 8.22 -7.27 1.58
N PHE A 28 7.49 -7.56 2.65
CA PHE A 28 7.91 -8.55 3.65
C PHE A 28 7.30 -9.92 3.35
N SER A 29 8.16 -10.94 3.24
CA SER A 29 7.76 -12.34 3.12
C SER A 29 7.65 -13.06 4.47
N GLU A 30 8.19 -12.47 5.52
CA GLU A 30 8.21 -13.02 6.88
C GLU A 30 8.32 -11.89 7.91
N LYS A 31 7.83 -12.14 9.12
CA LYS A 31 8.00 -11.27 10.29
C LYS A 31 8.90 -11.93 11.33
N ARG A 32 9.62 -11.13 12.10
CA ARG A 32 10.41 -11.59 13.23
C ARG A 32 9.59 -11.48 14.51
N VAL A 33 9.50 -12.54 15.25
CA VAL A 33 8.79 -12.60 16.53
C VAL A 33 9.75 -13.08 17.62
N TYR A 34 9.72 -12.45 18.77
CA TYR A 34 10.49 -12.91 19.93
C TYR A 34 9.67 -13.93 20.73
N ASN A 35 10.20 -15.14 20.85
CA ASN A 35 9.61 -16.17 21.68
C ASN A 35 10.14 -15.99 23.10
N SER A 36 9.25 -15.60 24.01
CA SER A 36 9.59 -15.36 25.43
C SER A 36 9.96 -16.64 26.19
N GLU A 37 9.52 -17.81 25.75
CA GLU A 37 9.81 -19.08 26.40
C GLU A 37 11.22 -19.59 26.05
N THR A 38 11.61 -19.43 24.79
CA THR A 38 12.94 -19.90 24.30
C THR A 38 14.00 -18.83 24.37
N GLY A 39 13.64 -17.57 24.59
CA GLY A 39 14.55 -16.42 24.54
C GLY A 39 15.15 -16.14 23.16
N LYS A 40 14.57 -16.72 22.08
CA LYS A 40 15.07 -16.61 20.71
C LYS A 40 14.09 -15.86 19.82
N ALA A 41 14.63 -15.22 18.80
CA ALA A 41 13.82 -14.64 17.74
C ALA A 41 13.59 -15.69 16.64
N GLU A 42 12.34 -15.81 16.22
CA GLU A 42 11.88 -16.71 15.17
C GLU A 42 11.34 -15.90 14.00
N TYR A 43 11.43 -16.45 12.78
CA TYR A 43 10.87 -15.85 11.58
C TYR A 43 9.62 -16.62 11.18
N ILE A 44 8.49 -15.89 11.11
CA ILE A 44 7.19 -16.46 10.75
C ILE A 44 6.84 -15.96 9.34
N PRO A 45 6.52 -16.87 8.39
CA PRO A 45 6.12 -16.50 7.05
C PRO A 45 4.87 -15.60 7.07
N LEU A 46 4.85 -14.62 6.14
CA LEU A 46 3.68 -13.78 5.85
C LEU A 46 3.10 -14.20 4.50
N GLU A 47 1.79 -14.32 4.43
CA GLU A 47 1.11 -14.51 3.16
C GLU A 47 1.29 -13.29 2.27
N ARG A 48 1.66 -13.52 1.02
CA ARG A 48 1.86 -12.49 0.00
C ARG A 48 1.10 -12.83 -1.26
N ASN A 49 0.32 -11.86 -1.73
CA ASN A 49 -0.27 -11.95 -3.06
C ASN A 49 0.72 -11.43 -4.11
N GLN A 50 1.01 -12.21 -5.16
CA GLN A 50 1.97 -11.84 -6.20
C GLN A 50 1.33 -11.25 -7.45
N ASN A 51 0.10 -11.66 -7.77
CA ASN A 51 -0.67 -11.17 -8.91
C ASN A 51 -2.11 -10.90 -8.45
N PRO A 52 -2.33 -9.79 -7.79
CA PRO A 52 -3.54 -9.58 -7.02
C PRO A 52 -4.81 -9.48 -7.88
N THR A 53 -4.71 -9.01 -9.14
CA THR A 53 -5.91 -8.79 -9.96
C THR A 53 -5.98 -9.67 -11.19
N GLY A 54 -4.85 -10.19 -11.67
CA GLY A 54 -4.74 -10.88 -12.97
C GLY A 54 -4.82 -9.93 -14.17
N VAL A 55 -5.04 -8.63 -13.96
CA VAL A 55 -4.96 -7.61 -15.00
C VAL A 55 -3.55 -7.07 -15.07
N LYS A 56 -2.80 -7.52 -16.07
CA LYS A 56 -1.35 -7.27 -16.17
C LYS A 56 -0.95 -5.80 -15.95
N VAL A 57 -1.64 -4.86 -16.58
CA VAL A 57 -1.32 -3.43 -16.44
C VAL A 57 -1.50 -2.93 -15.01
N LEU A 58 -2.55 -3.35 -14.33
CA LEU A 58 -2.81 -2.95 -12.96
C LEU A 58 -1.81 -3.63 -12.00
N ASP A 59 -1.54 -4.91 -12.20
CA ASP A 59 -0.57 -5.64 -11.38
C ASP A 59 0.85 -5.08 -11.56
N ASP A 60 1.25 -4.72 -12.79
CA ASP A 60 2.51 -4.05 -13.07
C ASP A 60 2.57 -2.65 -12.42
N PHE A 61 1.44 -1.93 -12.40
CA PHE A 61 1.34 -0.61 -11.76
C PHE A 61 1.46 -0.71 -10.23
N ILE A 62 0.77 -1.66 -9.62
CA ILE A 62 0.86 -1.92 -8.18
C ILE A 62 2.30 -2.29 -7.79
N ARG A 63 2.94 -3.15 -8.56
CA ARG A 63 4.34 -3.53 -8.35
C ARG A 63 5.27 -2.33 -8.51
N TYR A 64 5.07 -1.54 -9.54
CA TYR A 64 5.85 -0.31 -9.76
C TYR A 64 5.76 0.65 -8.58
N ILE A 65 4.57 0.87 -8.01
CA ILE A 65 4.38 1.70 -6.81
C ILE A 65 5.12 1.10 -5.61
N SER A 66 5.03 -0.21 -5.42
CA SER A 66 5.61 -0.90 -4.26
C SER A 66 7.13 -0.92 -4.28
N GLU A 67 7.74 -0.97 -5.47
CA GLU A 67 9.19 -1.09 -5.66
C GLU A 67 9.90 0.27 -5.80
N ASN A 68 9.18 1.32 -6.21
CA ASN A 68 9.79 2.62 -6.50
C ASN A 68 9.38 3.67 -5.48
N SER A 69 10.35 4.17 -4.72
CA SER A 69 10.17 5.29 -3.80
C SER A 69 9.82 6.61 -4.50
N ASN A 70 10.26 6.78 -5.74
CA ASN A 70 9.97 7.95 -6.58
C ASN A 70 8.91 7.59 -7.62
N PHE A 71 7.67 7.80 -7.26
CA PHE A 71 6.54 7.55 -8.15
C PHE A 71 6.43 8.62 -9.24
N SER A 72 6.24 8.17 -10.48
CA SER A 72 5.87 9.02 -11.60
C SER A 72 4.89 8.28 -12.51
N ARG A 73 3.61 8.66 -12.44
CA ARG A 73 2.58 8.12 -13.34
C ARG A 73 2.97 8.29 -14.81
N LYS A 74 3.51 9.46 -15.17
CA LYS A 74 3.95 9.74 -16.55
C LYS A 74 5.05 8.77 -17.00
N ALA A 75 6.03 8.51 -16.13
CA ALA A 75 7.12 7.58 -16.46
C ALA A 75 6.60 6.15 -16.62
N PHE A 76 5.69 5.71 -15.78
CA PHE A 76 5.03 4.40 -15.90
C PHE A 76 4.25 4.30 -17.21
N CYS A 77 3.39 5.27 -17.51
CA CYS A 77 2.58 5.29 -18.72
C CYS A 77 3.45 5.27 -19.98
N ASN A 78 4.52 6.07 -20.02
CA ASN A 78 5.46 6.10 -21.16
C ASN A 78 6.16 4.74 -21.34
N ARG A 79 6.59 4.10 -20.26
CA ARG A 79 7.24 2.78 -20.31
C ARG A 79 6.34 1.69 -20.86
N HIS A 80 5.05 1.74 -20.54
CA HIS A 80 4.06 0.71 -20.90
C HIS A 80 3.23 1.08 -22.14
N GLY A 81 3.47 2.25 -22.76
CA GLY A 81 2.70 2.71 -23.92
C GLY A 81 1.22 2.95 -23.65
N ILE A 82 0.89 3.40 -22.43
CA ILE A 82 -0.49 3.57 -21.94
C ILE A 82 -0.79 5.07 -21.82
N VAL A 83 -2.02 5.45 -22.15
CA VAL A 83 -2.51 6.81 -21.89
C VAL A 83 -2.87 6.97 -20.42
N SER A 84 -2.49 8.10 -19.83
CA SER A 84 -2.69 8.37 -18.39
C SER A 84 -4.16 8.33 -17.94
N SER A 85 -5.09 8.76 -18.83
CA SER A 85 -6.53 8.67 -18.58
C SER A 85 -7.01 7.23 -18.49
N ASP A 86 -6.48 6.35 -19.34
CA ASP A 86 -6.87 4.94 -19.39
C ASP A 86 -6.41 4.19 -18.14
N LEU A 87 -5.18 4.46 -17.68
CA LEU A 87 -4.69 3.94 -16.41
C LEU A 87 -5.57 4.39 -15.24
N THR A 88 -5.93 5.68 -15.20
CA THR A 88 -6.79 6.23 -14.15
C THR A 88 -8.20 5.61 -14.18
N ALA A 89 -8.77 5.43 -15.38
CA ALA A 89 -10.06 4.78 -15.55
C ALA A 89 -10.02 3.31 -15.12
N LEU A 90 -8.98 2.58 -15.50
CA LEU A 90 -8.76 1.18 -15.09
C LEU A 90 -8.67 1.05 -13.57
N CYS A 91 -7.86 1.87 -12.92
CA CYS A 91 -7.75 1.89 -11.46
C CYS A 91 -9.11 2.15 -10.82
N ARG A 92 -9.86 3.15 -11.30
CA ARG A 92 -11.16 3.52 -10.75
C ARG A 92 -12.20 2.42 -10.91
N ILE A 93 -12.26 1.76 -12.08
CA ILE A 93 -13.20 0.67 -12.35
C ILE A 93 -12.91 -0.54 -11.45
N LEU A 94 -11.65 -0.90 -11.27
CA LEU A 94 -11.29 -2.11 -10.55
C LEU A 94 -11.17 -1.91 -9.03
N THR A 95 -10.72 -0.74 -8.58
CA THR A 95 -10.42 -0.49 -7.15
C THR A 95 -11.26 0.62 -6.52
N GLY A 96 -12.03 1.35 -7.30
CA GLY A 96 -12.77 2.54 -6.84
C GLY A 96 -11.89 3.78 -6.64
N MET A 97 -10.57 3.66 -6.78
CA MET A 97 -9.58 4.72 -6.57
C MET A 97 -8.99 5.17 -7.91
N ASN A 98 -8.70 6.45 -8.06
CA ASN A 98 -7.88 6.90 -9.18
C ASN A 98 -6.40 6.51 -8.98
N ALA A 99 -5.55 6.74 -9.97
CA ALA A 99 -4.15 6.31 -9.91
C ALA A 99 -3.35 6.95 -8.77
N GLU A 100 -3.62 8.21 -8.42
CA GLU A 100 -2.99 8.92 -7.31
C GLU A 100 -3.50 8.45 -5.95
N GLU A 101 -4.80 8.23 -5.83
CA GLU A 101 -5.42 7.68 -4.62
C GLU A 101 -4.90 6.28 -4.33
N LEU A 102 -4.80 5.44 -5.37
CA LEU A 102 -4.24 4.09 -5.26
C LEU A 102 -2.76 4.13 -4.83
N TYR A 103 -1.98 5.00 -5.47
CA TYR A 103 -0.59 5.23 -5.08
C TYR A 103 -0.46 5.63 -3.61
N TYR A 104 -1.25 6.61 -3.17
CA TYR A 104 -1.23 7.07 -1.78
C TYR A 104 -1.62 5.96 -0.80
N ALA A 105 -2.67 5.20 -1.11
CA ALA A 105 -3.15 4.10 -0.28
C ALA A 105 -2.10 2.97 -0.14
N ILE A 106 -1.45 2.58 -1.25
CA ILE A 106 -0.37 1.58 -1.23
C ILE A 106 0.82 2.09 -0.41
N ARG A 107 1.21 3.34 -0.57
CA ARG A 107 2.31 3.93 0.23
C ARG A 107 2.00 3.97 1.72
N LEU A 108 0.77 4.29 2.07
CA LEU A 108 0.35 4.30 3.47
C LEU A 108 0.44 2.91 4.10
N ARG A 109 0.07 1.86 3.34
CA ARG A 109 0.27 0.47 3.76
C ARG A 109 1.76 0.14 3.92
N LEU A 110 2.60 0.53 2.97
CA LEU A 110 4.05 0.34 3.04
C LEU A 110 4.66 1.04 4.27
N ILE A 111 4.25 2.26 4.57
CA ILE A 111 4.67 2.97 5.79
C ILE A 111 4.32 2.15 7.04
N ASN A 112 3.08 1.65 7.12
CA ASN A 112 2.66 0.83 8.25
C ASN A 112 3.46 -0.48 8.36
N ASP A 113 3.72 -1.16 7.24
CA ASP A 113 4.55 -2.38 7.24
C ASP A 113 5.98 -2.09 7.71
N LEU A 114 6.60 -1.02 7.22
CA LEU A 114 7.93 -0.60 7.66
C LEU A 114 7.96 -0.26 9.16
N LEU A 115 6.94 0.43 9.66
CA LEU A 115 6.83 0.74 11.08
C LEU A 115 6.58 -0.52 11.94
N ARG A 116 5.84 -1.49 11.43
CA ARG A 116 5.44 -2.69 12.15
C ARG A 116 6.54 -3.75 12.18
N TYR A 117 7.13 -4.04 11.01
CA TYR A 117 8.01 -5.19 10.85
C TYR A 117 9.50 -4.86 10.94
N THR A 118 9.86 -3.58 11.09
CA THR A 118 11.27 -3.15 11.16
C THR A 118 11.55 -2.26 12.36
N ASN A 119 12.84 -2.19 12.72
CA ASN A 119 13.37 -1.24 13.70
C ASN A 119 13.93 0.04 13.04
N LEU A 120 13.60 0.27 11.76
CA LEU A 120 14.06 1.46 11.04
C LEU A 120 13.67 2.75 11.75
N THR A 121 14.56 3.71 11.75
CA THR A 121 14.26 5.06 12.24
C THR A 121 13.17 5.72 11.37
N PRO A 122 12.42 6.69 11.89
CA PRO A 122 11.43 7.42 11.09
C PRO A 122 12.03 8.04 9.81
N THR A 123 13.29 8.47 9.86
CA THR A 123 14.00 9.01 8.67
C THR A 123 14.23 7.94 7.61
N GLU A 124 14.63 6.74 8.01
CA GLU A 124 14.80 5.61 7.09
C GLU A 124 13.46 5.12 6.54
N VAL A 125 12.43 5.06 7.37
CA VAL A 125 11.05 4.76 6.91
C VAL A 125 10.61 5.78 5.87
N ALA A 126 10.85 7.08 6.10
CA ALA A 126 10.51 8.13 5.15
C ALA A 126 11.20 7.95 3.79
N LYS A 127 12.49 7.63 3.80
CA LYS A 127 13.27 7.38 2.58
C LYS A 127 12.76 6.15 1.82
N ARG A 128 12.53 5.04 2.50
CA ARG A 128 12.11 3.76 1.88
C ARG A 128 10.66 3.77 1.41
N SER A 129 9.79 4.49 2.11
CA SER A 129 8.39 4.61 1.71
C SER A 129 8.13 5.66 0.63
N GLY A 130 9.15 6.45 0.25
CA GLY A 130 9.00 7.57 -0.67
C GLY A 130 8.32 8.80 -0.04
N ALA A 131 8.17 8.88 1.28
CA ALA A 131 7.83 10.12 1.96
C ALA A 131 9.01 11.12 1.92
N ASN A 132 10.20 10.63 1.58
CA ASN A 132 11.46 11.34 1.36
C ASN A 132 12.05 11.97 2.62
N THR A 133 11.26 12.70 3.41
CA THR A 133 11.72 13.38 4.62
C THR A 133 10.94 12.93 5.85
N HIS A 134 11.60 13.01 7.01
CA HIS A 134 10.95 12.75 8.30
C HIS A 134 9.74 13.67 8.53
N GLN A 135 9.84 14.92 8.11
CA GLN A 135 8.73 15.89 8.25
C GLN A 135 7.50 15.45 7.45
N ASN A 136 7.68 15.06 6.20
CA ASN A 136 6.58 14.54 5.37
C ASN A 136 5.97 13.27 5.95
N LEU A 137 6.80 12.34 6.46
CA LEU A 137 6.30 11.16 7.15
C LEU A 137 5.44 11.55 8.37
N CYS A 138 5.90 12.49 9.17
CA CYS A 138 5.14 13.00 10.32
C CYS A 138 3.81 13.61 9.91
N LEU A 139 3.78 14.39 8.82
CA LEU A 139 2.54 14.98 8.29
C LEU A 139 1.57 13.91 7.84
N ILE A 140 2.03 12.92 7.05
CA ILE A 140 1.22 11.79 6.59
C ILE A 140 0.61 11.04 7.79
N ILE A 141 1.44 10.61 8.73
CA ILE A 141 0.98 9.84 9.89
C ILE A 141 0.04 10.64 10.78
N ARG A 142 0.29 11.93 10.95
CA ARG A 142 -0.59 12.80 11.74
C ARG A 142 -1.93 13.03 11.06
N SER A 143 -1.94 13.23 9.75
CA SER A 143 -3.17 13.39 8.97
C SER A 143 -4.04 12.15 9.01
N GLU A 144 -3.44 10.96 8.86
CA GLU A 144 -4.19 9.69 8.76
C GLU A 144 -4.57 9.09 10.11
N TYR A 145 -3.71 9.23 11.12
CA TYR A 145 -3.85 8.51 12.40
C TYR A 145 -3.85 9.40 13.64
N GLY A 146 -3.70 10.72 13.48
CA GLY A 146 -3.71 11.67 14.59
C GLY A 146 -2.55 11.50 15.58
N CYS A 147 -1.42 10.89 15.17
CA CYS A 147 -0.32 10.61 16.09
C CYS A 147 1.06 10.74 15.40
N SER A 148 2.13 10.59 16.19
CA SER A 148 3.50 10.58 15.66
C SER A 148 3.85 9.20 15.05
N PRO A 149 4.88 9.10 14.17
CA PRO A 149 5.36 7.81 13.66
C PRO A 149 5.76 6.83 14.77
N ARG A 150 6.39 7.32 15.84
CA ARG A 150 6.75 6.49 17.00
C ARG A 150 5.51 5.93 17.70
N THR A 151 4.52 6.79 17.95
CA THR A 151 3.25 6.37 18.57
C THR A 151 2.50 5.39 17.67
N ARG A 152 2.50 5.64 16.35
CA ARG A 152 1.91 4.72 15.38
C ARG A 152 2.55 3.35 15.45
N ARG A 153 3.90 3.28 15.45
CA ARG A 153 4.64 2.02 15.60
C ARG A 153 4.19 1.23 16.83
N LEU A 154 4.14 1.87 18.00
CA LEU A 154 3.72 1.22 19.24
C LEU A 154 2.29 0.69 19.19
N ARG A 155 1.39 1.35 18.44
CA ARG A 155 -0.01 0.94 18.31
C ARG A 155 -0.21 -0.25 17.37
N ILE A 156 0.64 -0.38 16.33
CA ILE A 156 0.49 -1.42 15.30
C ILE A 156 1.37 -2.64 15.51
N GLN A 157 2.42 -2.52 16.32
CA GLN A 157 3.24 -3.68 16.70
C GLN A 157 2.43 -4.57 17.64
N SER A 158 2.36 -5.86 17.30
CA SER A 158 1.76 -6.86 18.19
C SER A 158 2.71 -7.19 19.33
N LYS A 159 2.16 -7.63 20.46
CA LYS A 159 2.95 -8.11 21.59
C LYS A 159 3.84 -9.27 21.12
N GLY A 160 5.15 -9.14 21.30
CA GLY A 160 6.14 -10.11 20.85
C GLY A 160 6.73 -9.86 19.45
N ASP A 161 6.19 -8.91 18.66
CA ASP A 161 6.83 -8.52 17.42
C ASP A 161 8.22 -7.92 17.71
N ALA A 162 9.26 -8.54 17.17
CA ALA A 162 10.62 -8.02 17.18
C ALA A 162 10.90 -7.46 15.78
N GLY A 163 11.05 -6.15 15.66
CA GLY A 163 11.37 -5.54 14.37
C GLY A 163 12.70 -6.08 13.81
N ARG A 164 12.82 -6.09 12.48
CA ARG A 164 14.09 -6.38 11.81
C ARG A 164 14.99 -5.14 11.87
N ASP A 165 16.26 -5.34 12.13
CA ASP A 165 17.24 -4.24 12.15
C ASP A 165 17.60 -3.79 10.73
N ARG A 166 17.46 -4.69 9.74
CA ARG A 166 17.74 -4.42 8.31
C ARG A 166 16.70 -5.08 7.42
N VAL A 167 16.34 -4.39 6.35
CA VAL A 167 15.47 -4.84 5.27
C VAL A 167 16.25 -4.82 3.97
#